data_a21fde97989ef8cc388fe5ff5d16d10e
#
_entry.id   a21fde97989ef8cc388fe5ff5d16d10e
#
_cell.length_a   1.000
_cell.length_b   1.000
_cell.length_c   1.000
_cell.angle_alpha   90.00
_cell.angle_beta   90.00
_cell.angle_gamma   90.00
#
_symmetry.space_group_name_H-M   'P 1'
#
loop_
_entity.id
_entity.type
_entity.pdbx_description
1 polymer ?
#
loop_
_entity_poly.entity_id
_entity_poly.type
_entity_poly.pdbx_seq_one_letter_code
_entity_poly.pdbx_strand_id
1 'polypeptide(L)'
;MKKRVLAGLTGTLLMLSLCACGSSGGTTDAPAADSEQATPPSLVGEWEAKLSDEVSQKAAITDDSITVDWVVDGDSMLYWAGTYTAPTTADEPYTWDSQNDTEQTSTALMASPDETKTFTYQDGKITYDVTVDGSTVTATLEKVDGAQ
;
A
#
# COMPACT_ATOMS: atom_id res chain seq x y z
N MET A 1 -27.09 2.68 40.65
CA MET A 1 -28.39 3.38 40.98
C MET A 1 -29.05 3.80 39.67
N LYS A 2 -30.25 3.26 39.50
CA LYS A 2 -31.42 3.86 38.84
C LYS A 2 -31.24 4.25 37.36
N LYS A 3 -31.88 3.59 36.47
CA LYS A 3 -33.25 3.31 36.07
C LYS A 3 -33.63 4.10 34.83
N ARG A 4 -34.04 3.34 33.78
CA ARG A 4 -35.33 3.35 33.07
C ARG A 4 -35.61 4.61 32.23
N VAL A 5 -36.29 4.63 31.07
CA VAL A 5 -37.52 3.96 30.64
C VAL A 5 -37.72 4.24 29.14
N LEU A 6 -38.11 3.27 28.35
CA LEU A 6 -39.35 3.05 27.56
C LEU A 6 -39.70 4.15 26.52
N ALA A 7 -39.89 3.77 25.28
CA ALA A 7 -41.03 3.20 24.59
C ALA A 7 -41.75 4.24 23.70
N GLY A 8 -42.22 3.81 22.54
CA GLY A 8 -43.19 4.43 21.65
C GLY A 8 -42.88 4.07 20.20
N LEU A 9 -43.39 3.11 19.66
CA LEU A 9 -44.70 2.58 19.24
C LEU A 9 -45.21 3.25 17.97
N THR A 10 -45.43 2.42 16.95
CA THR A 10 -46.43 2.42 15.89
C THR A 10 -46.37 3.42 14.73
N GLY A 11 -46.40 2.84 13.55
CA GLY A 11 -46.73 3.54 12.31
C GLY A 11 -46.72 2.62 11.09
N THR A 12 -47.66 1.68 11.06
CA THR A 12 -48.03 0.88 9.88
C THR A 12 -48.66 1.79 8.84
N LEU A 13 -48.17 1.76 7.60
CA LEU A 13 -49.01 2.09 6.45
C LEU A 13 -48.59 1.22 5.25
N LEU A 14 -49.43 0.23 4.99
CA LEU A 14 -49.53 -0.52 3.73
C LEU A 14 -50.07 0.46 2.65
N MET A 15 -49.40 0.53 1.52
CA MET A 15 -50.03 0.87 0.27
C MET A 15 -49.58 -0.10 -0.80
N LEU A 16 -50.44 -1.07 -1.09
CA LEU A 16 -50.43 -1.83 -2.32
C LEU A 16 -50.86 -0.89 -3.45
N SER A 17 -50.08 -0.83 -4.50
CA SER A 17 -50.52 -0.45 -5.82
C SER A 17 -50.03 -1.49 -6.83
N LEU A 18 -50.91 -2.42 -7.13
CA LEU A 18 -50.85 -3.20 -8.35
C LEU A 18 -51.22 -2.28 -9.52
N CYS A 19 -50.35 -2.20 -10.51
CA CYS A 19 -50.74 -1.87 -11.84
C CYS A 19 -50.08 -2.88 -12.79
N ALA A 20 -50.90 -3.78 -13.27
CA ALA A 20 -50.56 -4.77 -14.29
C ALA A 20 -50.75 -4.18 -15.71
N CYS A 21 -50.05 -4.80 -16.63
CA CYS A 21 -50.27 -4.87 -18.05
C CYS A 21 -49.47 -3.95 -18.99
N GLY A 22 -48.66 -4.62 -19.80
CA GLY A 22 -48.23 -4.09 -21.07
C GLY A 22 -47.07 -4.92 -21.67
N SER A 23 -47.41 -5.96 -22.42
CA SER A 23 -46.47 -6.71 -23.28
C SER A 23 -45.62 -5.84 -24.20
N SER A 24 -44.33 -6.15 -24.28
CA SER A 24 -43.55 -6.46 -25.50
C SER A 24 -42.10 -6.05 -25.36
N GLY A 25 -41.23 -7.05 -25.45
CA GLY A 25 -39.94 -6.96 -26.11
C GLY A 25 -38.93 -5.93 -25.61
N GLY A 26 -37.84 -6.42 -25.12
CA GLY A 26 -36.66 -5.59 -25.06
C GLY A 26 -35.83 -5.84 -23.81
N THR A 27 -34.73 -6.56 -24.01
CA THR A 27 -33.46 -6.47 -23.29
C THR A 27 -33.54 -6.07 -21.80
N THR A 28 -33.36 -7.03 -20.97
CA THR A 28 -33.02 -6.87 -19.58
C THR A 28 -31.66 -6.20 -19.48
N ASP A 29 -31.66 -4.88 -19.44
CA ASP A 29 -30.53 -4.13 -18.87
C ASP A 29 -30.67 -4.28 -17.36
N ALA A 30 -29.97 -5.24 -16.81
CA ALA A 30 -29.68 -5.25 -15.39
C ALA A 30 -28.80 -4.01 -15.13
N PRO A 31 -29.13 -3.16 -14.16
CA PRO A 31 -28.20 -2.13 -13.76
C PRO A 31 -26.93 -2.86 -13.31
N ALA A 32 -25.84 -2.62 -14.04
CA ALA A 32 -24.52 -2.99 -13.60
C ALA A 32 -24.38 -2.39 -12.19
N ALA A 33 -24.17 -3.27 -11.20
CA ALA A 33 -23.71 -2.84 -9.91
C ALA A 33 -22.44 -2.03 -10.19
N ASP A 34 -22.49 -0.75 -9.88
CA ASP A 34 -21.33 0.13 -9.85
C ASP A 34 -20.43 -0.48 -8.78
N SER A 35 -19.55 -1.38 -9.21
CA SER A 35 -18.42 -1.81 -8.38
C SER A 35 -17.56 -0.57 -8.30
N GLU A 36 -17.64 0.15 -7.19
CA GLU A 36 -16.63 1.14 -6.83
C GLU A 36 -15.30 0.40 -6.88
N GLN A 37 -14.61 0.55 -8.00
CA GLN A 37 -13.28 0.00 -8.18
C GLN A 37 -12.39 0.75 -7.21
N ALA A 38 -11.98 0.06 -6.14
CA ALA A 38 -11.09 0.63 -5.15
C ALA A 38 -9.87 1.24 -5.85
N THR A 39 -9.55 2.48 -5.50
CA THR A 39 -8.41 3.19 -6.11
C THR A 39 -7.11 2.54 -5.65
N PRO A 40 -6.17 2.24 -6.57
CA PRO A 40 -4.87 1.71 -6.21
C PRO A 40 -4.18 2.61 -5.17
N PRO A 41 -3.47 2.03 -4.19
CA PRO A 41 -2.74 2.82 -3.22
C PRO A 41 -1.58 3.55 -3.89
N SER A 42 -1.37 4.82 -3.52
CA SER A 42 -0.16 5.55 -3.90
C SER A 42 0.95 5.25 -2.91
N LEU A 43 2.02 4.60 -3.39
CA LEU A 43 3.20 4.31 -2.58
C LEU A 43 4.24 5.42 -2.67
N VAL A 44 4.06 6.41 -3.54
CA VAL A 44 4.94 7.58 -3.66
C VAL A 44 5.04 8.32 -2.32
N GLY A 45 6.26 8.70 -1.94
CA GLY A 45 6.55 9.41 -0.72
C GLY A 45 7.69 8.79 0.08
N GLU A 46 7.82 9.22 1.33
CA GLU A 46 8.88 8.78 2.23
C GLU A 46 8.39 7.66 3.15
N TRP A 47 9.29 6.73 3.42
CA TRP A 47 9.06 5.55 4.23
C TRP A 47 10.24 5.34 5.17
N GLU A 48 10.01 4.74 6.33
CA GLU A 48 11.05 4.45 7.31
C GLU A 48 10.88 3.06 7.91
N ALA A 49 12.00 2.33 8.06
CA ALA A 49 12.08 1.07 8.77
C ALA A 49 13.04 1.19 9.94
N LYS A 50 12.63 0.76 11.13
CA LYS A 50 13.49 0.66 12.29
C LYS A 50 14.03 -0.77 12.40
N LEU A 51 15.33 -0.95 12.26
CA LEU A 51 15.98 -2.27 12.32
C LEU A 51 16.55 -2.55 13.71
N SER A 52 17.04 -1.51 14.39
CA SER A 52 17.49 -1.54 15.77
C SER A 52 17.35 -0.16 16.42
N ASP A 53 17.83 0.01 17.66
CA ASP A 53 17.80 1.32 18.32
C ASP A 53 18.76 2.33 17.68
N GLU A 54 19.80 1.87 16.99
CA GLU A 54 20.86 2.70 16.41
C GLU A 54 20.82 2.72 14.86
N VAL A 55 20.06 1.79 14.25
CA VAL A 55 20.04 1.60 12.80
C VAL A 55 18.61 1.64 12.28
N SER A 56 18.35 2.53 11.34
CA SER A 56 17.11 2.57 10.58
C SER A 56 17.40 2.62 9.07
N GLN A 57 16.36 2.47 8.29
CA GLN A 57 16.41 2.71 6.85
C GLN A 57 15.33 3.71 6.47
N LYS A 58 15.68 4.59 5.55
CA LYS A 58 14.75 5.51 4.92
C LYS A 58 14.62 5.17 3.45
N ALA A 59 13.41 5.13 2.97
CA ALA A 59 13.15 4.93 1.56
C ALA A 59 12.37 6.12 0.99
N ALA A 60 12.70 6.51 -0.22
CA ALA A 60 11.96 7.46 -1.02
C ALA A 60 11.47 6.77 -2.29
N ILE A 61 10.15 6.83 -2.53
CA ILE A 61 9.52 6.27 -3.73
C ILE A 61 9.00 7.43 -4.57
N THR A 62 9.40 7.46 -5.83
CA THR A 62 8.89 8.37 -6.86
C THR A 62 7.92 7.64 -7.78
N ASP A 63 7.57 8.21 -8.92
CA ASP A 63 6.65 7.56 -9.88
C ASP A 63 7.26 6.31 -10.54
N ASP A 64 8.59 6.21 -10.61
CA ASP A 64 9.32 5.18 -11.37
C ASP A 64 10.52 4.57 -10.64
N SER A 65 10.86 5.05 -9.46
CA SER A 65 12.06 4.62 -8.73
C SER A 65 11.84 4.49 -7.23
N ILE A 66 12.65 3.66 -6.61
CA ILE A 66 12.79 3.53 -5.16
C ILE A 66 14.25 3.67 -4.77
N THR A 67 14.53 4.50 -3.78
CA THR A 67 15.84 4.63 -3.15
C THR A 67 15.71 4.29 -1.68
N VAL A 68 16.65 3.51 -1.15
CA VAL A 68 16.71 3.15 0.28
C VAL A 68 18.09 3.47 0.81
N ASP A 69 18.13 4.20 1.90
CA ASP A 69 19.35 4.55 2.62
C ASP A 69 19.41 3.89 3.99
N TRP A 70 20.59 3.47 4.41
CA TRP A 70 20.91 3.25 5.81
C TRP A 70 20.96 4.58 6.54
N VAL A 71 20.45 4.62 7.74
CA VAL A 71 20.63 5.75 8.66
C VAL A 71 21.22 5.23 9.96
N VAL A 72 22.47 5.63 10.23
CA VAL A 72 23.23 5.25 11.41
C VAL A 72 23.81 6.53 12.03
N ASP A 73 23.51 6.79 13.30
CA ASP A 73 23.96 7.99 14.02
C ASP A 73 23.62 9.32 13.34
N GLY A 74 22.59 9.31 12.46
CA GLY A 74 22.16 10.48 11.70
C GLY A 74 22.82 10.63 10.33
N ASP A 75 23.78 9.79 10.01
CA ASP A 75 24.40 9.73 8.67
C ASP A 75 23.61 8.80 7.75
N SER A 76 23.42 9.23 6.50
CA SER A 76 22.68 8.48 5.48
C SER A 76 23.66 7.88 4.46
N MET A 77 23.49 6.61 4.17
CA MET A 77 24.35 5.87 3.23
C MET A 77 23.47 5.03 2.31
N LEU A 78 23.65 5.16 0.99
CA LEU A 78 22.86 4.42 0.01
C LEU A 78 22.97 2.91 0.21
N TYR A 79 21.81 2.25 0.34
CA TYR A 79 21.67 0.80 0.37
C TYR A 79 21.11 0.25 -0.94
N TRP A 80 20.10 0.89 -1.51
CA TRP A 80 19.44 0.46 -2.73
C TRP A 80 18.99 1.65 -3.55
N ALA A 81 19.18 1.57 -4.84
CA ALA A 81 18.52 2.43 -5.81
C ALA A 81 18.03 1.52 -6.95
N GLY A 82 16.79 1.67 -7.35
CA GLY A 82 16.25 0.83 -8.42
C GLY A 82 14.87 1.26 -8.88
N THR A 83 14.33 0.47 -9.81
CA THR A 83 13.05 0.77 -10.44
C THR A 83 11.87 0.54 -9.50
N TYR A 84 10.83 1.31 -9.67
CA TYR A 84 9.52 1.11 -9.04
C TYR A 84 8.44 1.03 -10.12
N THR A 85 7.48 0.15 -9.91
CA THR A 85 6.27 0.07 -10.72
C THR A 85 5.07 0.29 -9.80
N ALA A 86 4.22 1.24 -10.14
CA ALA A 86 3.05 1.55 -9.33
C ALA A 86 1.96 0.47 -9.46
N PRO A 87 1.22 0.15 -8.38
CA PRO A 87 0.07 -0.74 -8.47
C PRO A 87 -1.02 -0.15 -9.37
N THR A 88 -1.64 -0.99 -10.17
CA THR A 88 -2.76 -0.62 -11.07
C THR A 88 -4.12 -1.01 -10.52
N THR A 89 -4.15 -1.82 -9.47
CA THR A 89 -5.34 -2.26 -8.74
C THR A 89 -5.14 -2.03 -7.25
N ALA A 90 -6.22 -2.11 -6.49
CA ALA A 90 -6.17 -2.03 -5.04
C ALA A 90 -5.97 -3.40 -4.36
N ASP A 91 -5.65 -4.43 -5.13
CA ASP A 91 -5.44 -5.77 -4.60
C ASP A 91 -4.16 -5.84 -3.75
N GLU A 92 -4.25 -6.50 -2.62
CA GLU A 92 -3.11 -6.76 -1.73
C GLU A 92 -2.95 -8.28 -1.50
N PRO A 93 -1.71 -8.77 -1.34
CA PRO A 93 -0.46 -8.02 -1.39
C PRO A 93 -0.08 -7.58 -2.81
N TYR A 94 0.49 -6.39 -2.93
CA TYR A 94 1.09 -5.91 -4.17
C TYR A 94 2.60 -6.12 -4.11
N THR A 95 3.17 -6.79 -5.10
CA THR A 95 4.60 -7.12 -5.15
C THR A 95 5.22 -6.62 -6.45
N TRP A 96 6.43 -6.04 -6.38
CA TRP A 96 7.21 -5.68 -7.55
C TRP A 96 8.68 -6.05 -7.37
N ASP A 97 9.34 -6.31 -8.49
CA ASP A 97 10.77 -6.51 -8.55
C ASP A 97 11.45 -5.22 -9.01
N SER A 98 12.26 -4.64 -8.13
CA SER A 98 13.07 -3.46 -8.40
C SER A 98 14.38 -3.87 -9.04
N GLN A 99 14.67 -3.36 -10.23
CA GLN A 99 15.96 -3.56 -10.90
C GLN A 99 16.97 -2.56 -10.35
N ASN A 100 18.17 -3.05 -10.03
CA ASN A 100 19.25 -2.24 -9.50
C ASN A 100 19.68 -1.15 -10.48
N ASP A 101 19.75 0.08 -10.01
CA ASP A 101 20.42 1.19 -10.70
C ASP A 101 21.93 1.16 -10.35
N THR A 102 22.66 0.41 -11.16
CA THR A 102 24.11 0.23 -10.95
C THR A 102 24.92 1.51 -11.15
N GLU A 103 24.38 2.54 -11.79
CA GLU A 103 25.06 3.84 -11.90
C GLU A 103 25.17 4.51 -10.54
N GLN A 104 24.17 4.32 -9.67
CA GLN A 104 24.16 4.85 -8.31
C GLN A 104 24.80 3.89 -7.31
N THR A 105 24.45 2.61 -7.35
CA THR A 105 24.85 1.63 -6.32
C THR A 105 26.31 1.21 -6.45
N SER A 106 26.90 1.17 -7.64
CA SER A 106 28.31 0.73 -7.84
C SER A 106 29.35 1.60 -7.13
N THR A 107 29.01 2.84 -6.80
CA THR A 107 29.90 3.79 -6.12
C THR A 107 29.64 3.85 -4.61
N ALA A 108 28.57 3.24 -4.14
CA ALA A 108 28.17 3.27 -2.74
C ALA A 108 28.69 2.06 -1.97
N LEU A 109 29.43 2.32 -0.91
CA LEU A 109 30.12 1.27 -0.12
C LEU A 109 29.17 0.33 0.62
N MET A 110 27.96 0.79 0.95
CA MET A 110 26.97 0.05 1.73
C MET A 110 25.79 -0.43 0.88
N ALA A 111 25.90 -0.29 -0.43
CA ALA A 111 24.83 -0.73 -1.33
C ALA A 111 24.77 -2.25 -1.45
N SER A 112 23.55 -2.75 -1.61
CA SER A 112 23.32 -4.16 -1.91
C SER A 112 23.89 -4.49 -3.29
N PRO A 113 24.60 -5.61 -3.43
CA PRO A 113 25.14 -6.06 -4.72
C PRO A 113 24.10 -6.81 -5.56
N ASP A 114 22.86 -6.95 -5.07
CA ASP A 114 21.82 -7.71 -5.76
C ASP A 114 21.44 -7.04 -7.09
N GLU A 115 21.17 -7.83 -8.12
CA GLU A 115 20.69 -7.32 -9.42
C GLU A 115 19.22 -6.89 -9.33
N THR A 116 18.45 -7.55 -8.46
CA THR A 116 17.00 -7.33 -8.29
C THR A 116 16.64 -7.46 -6.83
N LYS A 117 15.71 -6.65 -6.38
CA LYS A 117 15.16 -6.73 -5.02
C LYS A 117 13.64 -6.70 -5.06
N THR A 118 13.03 -7.69 -4.43
CA THR A 118 11.57 -7.82 -4.37
C THR A 118 11.01 -7.06 -3.18
N PHE A 119 10.06 -6.19 -3.43
CA PHE A 119 9.30 -5.45 -2.42
C PHE A 119 7.85 -5.90 -2.41
N THR A 120 7.25 -5.98 -1.25
CA THR A 120 5.84 -6.35 -1.07
C THR A 120 5.12 -5.30 -0.24
N TYR A 121 4.06 -4.73 -0.79
CA TYR A 121 3.15 -3.84 -0.06
C TYR A 121 1.93 -4.61 0.42
N GLN A 122 1.64 -4.50 1.69
CA GLN A 122 0.44 -5.06 2.32
C GLN A 122 0.10 -4.28 3.60
N ASP A 123 -1.18 -4.06 3.84
CA ASP A 123 -1.70 -3.43 5.07
C ASP A 123 -1.00 -2.09 5.42
N GLY A 124 -0.71 -1.27 4.40
CA GLY A 124 -0.06 0.03 4.61
C GLY A 124 1.45 -0.03 4.86
N LYS A 125 2.09 -1.18 4.68
CA LYS A 125 3.53 -1.40 4.92
C LYS A 125 4.21 -1.97 3.69
N ILE A 126 5.49 -1.69 3.54
CA ILE A 126 6.34 -2.29 2.51
C ILE A 126 7.38 -3.17 3.20
N THR A 127 7.49 -4.42 2.77
CA THR A 127 8.48 -5.37 3.29
C THR A 127 9.43 -5.81 2.19
N TYR A 128 10.69 -6.07 2.57
CA TYR A 128 11.71 -6.63 1.70
C TYR A 128 12.86 -7.22 2.52
N ASP A 129 13.68 -8.05 1.89
CA ASP A 129 14.78 -8.70 2.58
C ASP A 129 16.08 -7.91 2.47
N VAL A 130 16.74 -7.78 3.61
CA VAL A 130 18.02 -7.10 3.80
C VAL A 130 19.02 -8.12 4.26
N THR A 131 20.13 -8.28 3.53
CA THR A 131 21.22 -9.15 3.93
C THR A 131 22.38 -8.31 4.47
N VAL A 132 22.79 -8.59 5.70
CA VAL A 132 23.95 -7.97 6.38
C VAL A 132 24.80 -9.08 6.95
N ASP A 133 26.08 -9.08 6.63
CA ASP A 133 27.07 -10.07 7.12
C ASP A 133 26.62 -11.53 6.95
N GLY A 134 25.93 -11.84 5.85
CA GLY A 134 25.42 -13.18 5.54
C GLY A 134 24.16 -13.57 6.31
N SER A 135 23.58 -12.67 7.09
CA SER A 135 22.28 -12.84 7.75
C SER A 135 21.23 -12.04 7.02
N THR A 136 20.09 -12.68 6.71
CA THR A 136 18.95 -12.01 6.08
C THR A 136 17.88 -11.69 7.12
N VAL A 137 17.44 -10.45 7.13
CA VAL A 137 16.34 -9.96 7.95
C VAL A 137 15.31 -9.28 7.06
N THR A 138 14.04 -9.37 7.41
CA THR A 138 12.98 -8.66 6.70
C THR A 138 12.84 -7.27 7.28
N ALA A 139 13.09 -6.25 6.47
CA ALA A 139 12.80 -4.86 6.81
C ALA A 139 11.31 -4.57 6.57
N THR A 140 10.72 -3.77 7.43
CA THR A 140 9.34 -3.29 7.32
C THR A 140 9.33 -1.78 7.30
N LEU A 141 9.02 -1.21 6.15
CA LEU A 141 8.89 0.23 5.95
C LEU A 141 7.46 0.67 6.27
N GLU A 142 7.33 1.70 7.06
CA GLU A 142 6.07 2.41 7.36
C GLU A 142 6.11 3.79 6.72
N LYS A 143 4.97 4.25 6.18
CA LYS A 143 4.92 5.55 5.52
C LYS A 143 5.12 6.66 6.56
N VAL A 144 5.97 7.63 6.23
CA VAL A 144 6.18 8.80 7.08
C VAL A 144 5.06 9.79 6.81
N ASP A 145 4.18 10.00 7.79
CA ASP A 145 3.12 10.98 7.72
C ASP A 145 3.71 12.38 7.86
N GLY A 146 3.60 13.20 6.81
CA GLY A 146 3.93 14.61 6.90
C GLY A 146 4.87 15.20 5.86
N ALA A 147 5.32 14.46 4.87
CA ALA A 147 6.01 15.04 3.71
C ALA A 147 4.97 15.48 2.66
N GLN A 148 4.40 16.67 2.83
CA GLN A 148 3.69 17.40 1.77
C GLN A 148 4.52 18.61 1.34
#